data_48062be8d05b414c80c993ee9781b49e
#
_entry.id   48062be8d05b414c80c993ee9781b49e
#
_cell.length_a   1.000
_cell.length_b   1.000
_cell.length_c   1.000
_cell.angle_alpha   90.00
_cell.angle_beta   90.00
_cell.angle_gamma   90.00
#
_symmetry.space_group_name_H-M   'P 1'
#
loop_
_entity.id
_entity.type
_entity.pdbx_description
1 polymer ?
#
loop_
_entity_poly.entity_id
_entity_poly.type
_entity_poly.pdbx_seq_one_letter_code
_entity_poly.pdbx_strand_id
1 'polypeptide(L)'
;MRSVLSEEEGEYFEWEDGKWQERQYQLGEGAVALGSYTQASGKYANAEGLGAKAKGEQAHAEGMNTTASGNNSHAGGYGTIASHEAQTAIGKYNKDVDSLFSVGNGEYDEATKEPVRKDAFRVERDGKIYILDEEGNEVLLQELY
;
A
#
# COMPACT_ATOMS: atom_id res chain seq x y z
N MET A 1 3.76 21.34 0.09
CA MET A 1 3.12 20.10 0.56
C MET A 1 3.24 19.96 2.05
N ARG A 2 2.24 19.48 2.74
CA ARG A 2 2.27 19.31 4.19
C ARG A 2 1.58 18.03 4.65
N SER A 3 2.03 17.52 5.77
CA SER A 3 1.39 16.43 6.50
C SER A 3 0.48 16.98 7.57
N VAL A 4 -0.52 16.23 7.94
CA VAL A 4 -1.46 16.58 9.01
C VAL A 4 -1.34 15.54 10.13
N LEU A 5 -1.16 16.03 11.34
CA LEU A 5 -1.07 15.24 12.57
C LEU A 5 -2.19 15.67 13.53
N SER A 6 -3.40 15.24 13.29
CA SER A 6 -4.54 15.49 14.16
C SER A 6 -5.69 14.57 13.85
N GLU A 7 -6.65 14.50 14.75
CA GLU A 7 -7.93 13.80 14.52
C GLU A 7 -8.97 14.68 13.81
N GLU A 8 -8.59 15.92 13.51
CA GLU A 8 -9.46 16.89 12.86
C GLU A 8 -9.33 16.84 11.35
N GLU A 9 -10.32 17.36 10.65
CA GLU A 9 -10.25 17.56 9.22
C GLU A 9 -9.12 18.55 8.89
N GLY A 10 -8.27 18.18 7.94
CA GLY A 10 -7.20 19.02 7.45
C GLY A 10 -7.49 19.52 6.04
N GLU A 11 -6.94 20.67 5.72
CA GLU A 11 -6.98 21.25 4.40
C GLU A 11 -5.57 21.28 3.81
N TYR A 12 -5.45 21.00 2.55
CA TYR A 12 -4.21 21.16 1.80
C TYR A 12 -4.50 21.63 0.39
N PHE A 13 -3.48 22.17 -0.28
CA PHE A 13 -3.62 22.69 -1.62
C PHE A 13 -2.77 21.88 -2.59
N GLU A 14 -3.35 21.50 -3.71
CA GLU A 14 -2.67 20.85 -4.83
C GLU A 14 -2.71 21.76 -6.06
N TRP A 15 -1.62 21.76 -6.83
CA TRP A 15 -1.56 22.45 -8.11
C TRP A 15 -2.12 21.56 -9.21
N GLU A 16 -3.23 21.97 -9.80
CA GLU A 16 -3.92 21.23 -10.84
C GLU A 16 -4.47 22.21 -11.88
N ASP A 17 -4.28 21.91 -13.16
CA ASP A 17 -4.79 22.71 -14.29
C ASP A 17 -4.47 24.22 -14.20
N GLY A 18 -3.25 24.57 -13.79
CA GLY A 18 -2.82 25.95 -13.67
C GLY A 18 -3.43 26.72 -12.50
N LYS A 19 -4.00 26.04 -11.53
CA LYS A 19 -4.61 26.63 -10.32
C LYS A 19 -4.25 25.85 -9.07
N TRP A 20 -4.22 26.56 -7.94
CA TRP A 20 -4.22 25.91 -6.64
C TRP A 20 -5.63 25.45 -6.30
N GLN A 21 -5.81 24.13 -6.13
CA GLN A 21 -7.06 23.51 -5.72
C GLN A 21 -7.02 23.23 -4.21
N GLU A 22 -8.04 23.69 -3.51
CA GLU A 22 -8.24 23.34 -2.12
C GLU A 22 -8.76 21.90 -2.04
N ARG A 23 -8.10 21.09 -1.21
CA ARG A 23 -8.50 19.71 -0.94
C ARG A 23 -8.76 19.56 0.55
N GLN A 24 -9.79 18.84 0.88
CA GLN A 24 -10.05 18.42 2.26
C GLN A 24 -9.54 17.02 2.47
N TYR A 25 -8.87 16.85 3.58
CA TYR A 25 -8.30 15.59 4.00
C TYR A 25 -8.78 15.27 5.39
N GLN A 26 -9.46 14.13 5.55
CA GLN A 26 -9.99 13.69 6.84
C GLN A 26 -9.08 12.62 7.44
N LEU A 27 -8.56 12.91 8.61
CA LEU A 27 -7.88 11.92 9.45
C LEU A 27 -8.89 11.04 10.17
N GLY A 28 -8.61 9.77 10.29
CA GLY A 28 -9.34 8.88 11.16
C GLY A 28 -9.10 9.21 12.64
N GLU A 29 -10.00 8.80 13.51
CA GLU A 29 -9.82 8.93 14.97
C GLU A 29 -8.51 8.26 15.41
N GLY A 30 -7.65 8.99 16.10
CA GLY A 30 -6.34 8.49 16.56
C GLY A 30 -5.35 8.16 15.46
N ALA A 31 -5.59 8.60 14.22
CA ALA A 31 -4.72 8.34 13.11
C ALA A 31 -3.57 9.34 13.01
N VAL A 32 -2.48 8.93 12.33
CA VAL A 32 -1.29 9.76 12.09
C VAL A 32 -0.92 9.72 10.62
N ALA A 33 -0.68 10.90 10.02
CA ALA A 33 -0.17 11.02 8.66
C ALA A 33 1.07 11.91 8.62
N LEU A 34 2.20 11.34 8.18
CA LEU A 34 3.50 11.99 8.13
C LEU A 34 4.10 11.93 6.73
N GLY A 35 4.38 13.06 6.12
CA GLY A 35 5.03 13.13 4.82
C GLY A 35 4.21 13.87 3.78
N SER A 36 4.59 13.73 2.51
CA SER A 36 3.92 14.42 1.40
C SER A 36 2.85 13.53 0.78
N TYR A 37 1.65 14.09 0.57
CA TYR A 37 0.50 13.38 0.00
C TYR A 37 0.06 12.12 0.78
N THR A 38 0.43 12.02 2.06
CA THR A 38 0.01 10.91 2.92
C THR A 38 -1.44 11.07 3.37
N GLN A 39 -2.14 9.95 3.54
CA GLN A 39 -3.52 9.91 4.00
C GLN A 39 -3.70 8.78 5.01
N ALA A 40 -4.19 9.11 6.19
CA ALA A 40 -4.53 8.13 7.23
C ALA A 40 -6.00 8.32 7.60
N SER A 41 -6.90 7.76 6.80
CA SER A 41 -8.35 7.92 6.98
C SER A 41 -9.01 6.81 7.81
N GLY A 42 -8.32 5.70 8.01
CA GLY A 42 -8.78 4.65 8.91
C GLY A 42 -8.64 5.03 10.37
N LYS A 43 -9.52 4.52 11.22
CA LYS A 43 -9.43 4.69 12.68
C LYS A 43 -8.14 4.05 13.19
N TYR A 44 -7.35 4.78 13.96
CA TYR A 44 -6.03 4.38 14.48
C TYR A 44 -5.02 4.00 13.38
N ALA A 45 -5.21 4.49 12.16
CA ALA A 45 -4.31 4.22 11.04
C ALA A 45 -3.03 5.08 11.11
N ASN A 46 -1.96 4.57 10.51
CA ASN A 46 -0.71 5.30 10.40
C ASN A 46 -0.24 5.31 8.93
N ALA A 47 0.07 6.48 8.39
CA ALA A 47 0.61 6.63 7.04
C ALA A 47 1.85 7.52 7.07
N GLU A 48 2.98 7.03 6.51
CA GLU A 48 4.21 7.82 6.47
C GLU A 48 4.96 7.66 5.15
N GLY A 49 5.56 8.75 4.68
CA GLY A 49 6.39 8.77 3.47
C GLY A 49 5.86 9.69 2.38
N LEU A 50 5.82 9.21 1.14
CA LEU A 50 5.35 9.96 -0.03
C LEU A 50 4.17 9.24 -0.68
N GLY A 51 2.98 9.82 -0.57
CA GLY A 51 1.79 9.24 -1.17
C GLY A 51 1.28 7.95 -0.49
N ALA A 52 1.71 7.68 0.74
CA ALA A 52 1.24 6.54 1.51
C ALA A 52 -0.22 6.74 1.96
N LYS A 53 -1.03 5.68 1.85
CA LYS A 53 -2.48 5.73 2.16
C LYS A 53 -2.87 4.59 3.09
N ALA A 54 -3.17 4.91 4.34
CA ALA A 54 -3.68 3.96 5.34
C ALA A 54 -5.18 4.20 5.52
N LYS A 55 -6.00 3.39 4.86
CA LYS A 55 -7.45 3.56 4.79
C LYS A 55 -8.23 2.58 5.68
N GLY A 56 -7.67 1.41 5.93
CA GLY A 56 -8.27 0.44 6.82
C GLY A 56 -8.16 0.86 8.28
N GLU A 57 -9.05 0.36 9.13
CA GLU A 57 -8.94 0.53 10.57
C GLU A 57 -7.65 -0.15 11.07
N GLN A 58 -6.86 0.58 11.87
CA GLN A 58 -5.56 0.12 12.39
C GLN A 58 -4.56 -0.28 11.29
N ALA A 59 -4.74 0.25 10.08
CA ALA A 59 -3.84 -0.02 8.96
C ALA A 59 -2.56 0.82 9.05
N HIS A 60 -1.47 0.30 8.48
CA HIS A 60 -0.21 1.00 8.40
C HIS A 60 0.31 1.01 6.96
N ALA A 61 0.58 2.19 6.43
CA ALA A 61 1.17 2.37 5.10
C ALA A 61 2.45 3.20 5.20
N GLU A 62 3.56 2.68 4.69
CA GLU A 62 4.85 3.37 4.72
C GLU A 62 5.59 3.28 3.38
N GLY A 63 6.39 4.30 3.08
CA GLY A 63 7.20 4.34 1.86
C GLY A 63 6.61 5.22 0.76
N MET A 64 6.72 4.79 -0.50
CA MET A 64 6.28 5.58 -1.65
C MET A 64 5.08 4.94 -2.34
N ASN A 65 3.97 5.69 -2.44
CA ASN A 65 2.74 5.28 -3.15
C ASN A 65 2.17 3.92 -2.68
N THR A 66 2.28 3.64 -1.39
CA THR A 66 1.76 2.44 -0.76
C THR A 66 0.30 2.61 -0.36
N THR A 67 -0.48 1.53 -0.33
CA THR A 67 -1.88 1.58 0.07
C THR A 67 -2.22 0.40 0.98
N ALA A 68 -2.61 0.68 2.21
CA ALA A 68 -3.10 -0.28 3.18
C ALA A 68 -4.59 0.00 3.42
N SER A 69 -5.47 -0.69 2.71
CA SER A 69 -6.92 -0.48 2.77
C SER A 69 -7.67 -1.57 3.51
N GLY A 70 -7.06 -2.72 3.74
CA GLY A 70 -7.63 -3.74 4.62
C GLY A 70 -7.49 -3.36 6.10
N ASN A 71 -8.44 -3.76 6.94
CA ASN A 71 -8.31 -3.57 8.38
C ASN A 71 -7.12 -4.36 8.92
N ASN A 72 -6.37 -3.76 9.84
CA ASN A 72 -5.15 -4.36 10.41
C ASN A 72 -4.08 -4.72 9.36
N SER A 73 -4.13 -4.10 8.18
CA SER A 73 -3.19 -4.38 7.10
C SER A 73 -1.93 -3.51 7.17
N HIS A 74 -0.86 -3.99 6.53
CA HIS A 74 0.40 -3.27 6.42
C HIS A 74 0.89 -3.28 4.96
N ALA A 75 1.16 -2.10 4.41
CA ALA A 75 1.78 -1.94 3.10
C ALA A 75 3.06 -1.12 3.22
N GLY A 76 4.19 -1.72 2.86
CA GLY A 76 5.49 -1.06 2.94
C GLY A 76 6.31 -1.17 1.67
N GLY A 77 7.15 -0.18 1.39
CA GLY A 77 8.06 -0.16 0.25
C GLY A 77 7.63 0.79 -0.86
N TYR A 78 7.50 0.29 -2.09
CA TYR A 78 7.17 1.11 -3.24
C TYR A 78 5.98 0.55 -4.02
N GLY A 79 4.89 1.30 -4.06
CA GLY A 79 3.70 0.94 -4.83
C GLY A 79 3.00 -0.34 -4.36
N THR A 80 3.22 -0.76 -3.13
CA THR A 80 2.60 -1.96 -2.57
C THR A 80 1.15 -1.72 -2.18
N ILE A 81 0.35 -2.78 -2.23
CA ILE A 81 -1.06 -2.77 -1.89
C ILE A 81 -1.36 -3.91 -0.91
N ALA A 82 -1.98 -3.58 0.22
CA ALA A 82 -2.52 -4.50 1.19
C ALA A 82 -4.01 -4.21 1.37
N SER A 83 -4.84 -4.81 0.51
CA SER A 83 -6.27 -4.48 0.42
C SER A 83 -7.17 -5.38 1.26
N HIS A 84 -6.62 -6.45 1.83
CA HIS A 84 -7.37 -7.43 2.60
C HIS A 84 -7.04 -7.38 4.09
N GLU A 85 -7.97 -7.84 4.92
CA GLU A 85 -7.81 -7.84 6.38
C GLU A 85 -6.55 -8.60 6.82
N ALA A 86 -5.78 -8.01 7.72
CA ALA A 86 -4.54 -8.55 8.29
C ALA A 86 -3.47 -8.93 7.25
N GLN A 87 -3.56 -8.37 6.06
CA GLN A 87 -2.58 -8.59 4.99
C GLN A 87 -1.33 -7.75 5.22
N THR A 88 -0.16 -8.34 5.00
CA THR A 88 1.11 -7.63 4.93
C THR A 88 1.69 -7.75 3.53
N ALA A 89 1.98 -6.60 2.89
CA ALA A 89 2.60 -6.52 1.57
C ALA A 89 3.82 -5.60 1.64
N ILE A 90 4.98 -6.12 1.24
CA ILE A 90 6.24 -5.37 1.22
C ILE A 90 6.93 -5.49 -0.14
N GLY A 91 8.00 -4.75 -0.31
CA GLY A 91 8.79 -4.78 -1.54
C GLY A 91 8.32 -3.75 -2.55
N LYS A 92 8.05 -4.19 -3.78
CA LYS A 92 7.75 -3.28 -4.89
C LYS A 92 6.65 -3.87 -5.77
N TYR A 93 5.56 -3.12 -5.96
CA TYR A 93 4.46 -3.49 -6.86
C TYR A 93 4.02 -4.96 -6.74
N ASN A 94 3.62 -5.39 -5.53
CA ASN A 94 3.07 -6.73 -5.31
C ASN A 94 1.73 -6.93 -6.02
N LYS A 95 1.33 -8.18 -6.22
CA LYS A 95 -0.02 -8.49 -6.69
C LYS A 95 -1.08 -8.12 -5.64
N ASP A 96 -2.18 -7.54 -6.09
CA ASP A 96 -3.33 -7.25 -5.24
C ASP A 96 -4.24 -8.49 -5.19
N VAL A 97 -3.85 -9.46 -4.39
CA VAL A 97 -4.59 -10.71 -4.18
C VAL A 97 -4.79 -10.97 -2.70
N ASP A 98 -5.81 -11.73 -2.34
CA ASP A 98 -6.10 -12.05 -0.94
C ASP A 98 -5.04 -13.01 -0.36
N SER A 99 -4.08 -12.43 0.32
CA SER A 99 -2.96 -13.14 0.95
C SER A 99 -2.76 -12.65 2.38
N LEU A 100 -2.07 -13.45 3.19
CA LEU A 100 -1.61 -13.02 4.51
C LEU A 100 -0.32 -12.20 4.40
N PHE A 101 0.59 -12.64 3.52
CA PHE A 101 1.90 -12.01 3.36
C PHE A 101 2.35 -12.08 1.90
N SER A 102 2.88 -10.99 1.38
CA SER A 102 3.49 -10.95 0.05
C SER A 102 4.75 -10.08 0.00
N VAL A 103 5.71 -10.52 -0.81
CA VAL A 103 6.91 -9.75 -1.17
C VAL A 103 6.83 -9.45 -2.65
N GLY A 104 6.50 -8.21 -2.98
CA GLY A 104 6.42 -7.76 -4.36
C GLY A 104 7.78 -7.60 -5.02
N ASN A 105 7.90 -7.97 -6.28
CA ASN A 105 9.03 -7.70 -7.16
C ASN A 105 8.58 -7.20 -8.53
N GLY A 106 7.43 -6.55 -8.59
CA GLY A 106 6.91 -5.93 -9.80
C GLY A 106 7.70 -4.71 -10.23
N GLU A 107 7.36 -4.17 -11.37
CA GLU A 107 8.04 -3.02 -11.96
C GLU A 107 7.03 -2.03 -12.56
N TYR A 108 7.45 -0.79 -12.74
CA TYR A 108 6.69 0.19 -13.46
C TYR A 108 7.05 0.13 -14.95
N ASP A 109 6.05 -0.07 -15.80
CA ASP A 109 6.24 -0.11 -17.26
C ASP A 109 6.12 1.30 -17.85
N GLU A 110 7.23 1.85 -18.27
CA GLU A 110 7.29 3.20 -18.88
C GLU A 110 6.54 3.30 -20.21
N ALA A 111 6.37 2.19 -20.92
CA ALA A 111 5.67 2.18 -22.21
C ALA A 111 4.15 2.25 -22.03
N THR A 112 3.61 1.48 -21.07
CA THR A 112 2.17 1.47 -20.76
C THR A 112 1.76 2.50 -19.72
N LYS A 113 2.75 3.06 -18.96
CA LYS A 113 2.53 3.96 -17.81
C LYS A 113 1.74 3.29 -16.67
N GLU A 114 1.86 1.99 -16.54
CA GLU A 114 1.18 1.18 -15.52
C GLU A 114 2.16 0.26 -14.79
N PRO A 115 1.90 -0.07 -13.52
CA PRO A 115 2.71 -1.05 -12.82
C PRO A 115 2.39 -2.47 -13.29
N VAL A 116 3.45 -3.24 -13.55
CA VAL A 116 3.36 -4.69 -13.75
C VAL A 116 3.59 -5.36 -12.40
N ARG A 117 2.51 -5.80 -11.76
CA ARG A 117 2.54 -6.35 -10.40
C ARG A 117 2.93 -7.82 -10.39
N LYS A 118 3.90 -8.15 -9.53
CA LYS A 118 4.42 -9.51 -9.35
C LYS A 118 4.76 -9.75 -7.89
N ASP A 119 4.68 -11.01 -7.46
CA ASP A 119 5.16 -11.45 -6.15
C ASP A 119 6.35 -12.40 -6.33
N ALA A 120 7.45 -12.13 -5.65
CA ALA A 120 8.55 -13.07 -5.52
C ALA A 120 8.23 -14.19 -4.51
N PHE A 121 7.39 -13.86 -3.53
CA PHE A 121 6.95 -14.77 -2.47
C PHE A 121 5.56 -14.37 -1.99
N ARG A 122 4.68 -15.35 -1.76
CA ARG A 122 3.35 -15.09 -1.25
C ARG A 122 2.84 -16.25 -0.40
N VAL A 123 2.24 -15.92 0.74
CA VAL A 123 1.50 -16.87 1.58
C VAL A 123 0.01 -16.51 1.52
N GLU A 124 -0.80 -17.40 0.99
CA GLU A 124 -2.25 -17.23 0.92
C GLU A 124 -2.95 -17.64 2.23
N ARG A 125 -4.19 -17.21 2.39
CA ARG A 125 -4.96 -17.48 3.63
C ARG A 125 -5.19 -18.96 3.90
N ASP A 126 -5.26 -19.79 2.88
CA ASP A 126 -5.39 -21.24 2.98
C ASP A 126 -4.07 -21.96 3.26
N GLY A 127 -2.97 -21.22 3.43
CA GLY A 127 -1.65 -21.77 3.73
C GLY A 127 -0.83 -22.16 2.51
N LYS A 128 -1.32 -21.92 1.30
CA LYS A 128 -0.51 -22.10 0.09
C LYS A 128 0.60 -21.07 0.02
N ILE A 129 1.77 -21.53 -0.36
CA ILE A 129 2.96 -20.69 -0.52
C ILE A 129 3.40 -20.71 -1.98
N TYR A 130 3.51 -19.53 -2.57
CA TYR A 130 3.98 -19.36 -3.95
C TYR A 130 5.35 -18.71 -3.95
N ILE A 131 6.21 -19.21 -4.82
CA ILE A 131 7.55 -18.66 -5.10
C ILE A 131 7.73 -18.56 -6.62
N LEU A 132 8.81 -17.93 -7.06
CA LEU A 132 9.18 -17.94 -8.49
C LEU A 132 10.17 -19.06 -8.76
N ASP A 133 10.00 -19.73 -9.91
CA ASP A 133 11.01 -20.65 -10.48
C ASP A 133 12.15 -19.86 -11.17
N GLU A 134 13.12 -20.58 -11.75
CA GLU A 134 14.27 -19.97 -12.43
C GLU A 134 13.85 -19.14 -13.66
N GLU A 135 12.73 -19.47 -14.28
CA GLU A 135 12.16 -18.74 -15.41
C GLU A 135 11.27 -17.55 -14.98
N GLY A 136 11.01 -17.40 -13.69
CA GLY A 136 10.19 -16.32 -13.13
C GLY A 136 8.68 -16.61 -13.13
N ASN A 137 8.26 -17.88 -13.27
CA ASN A 137 6.86 -18.28 -13.17
C ASN A 137 6.50 -18.57 -11.72
N GLU A 138 5.27 -18.25 -11.32
CA GLU A 138 4.76 -18.62 -10.00
C GLU A 138 4.55 -20.13 -9.90
N VAL A 139 5.13 -20.73 -8.89
CA VAL A 139 4.96 -22.16 -8.58
C VAL A 139 4.51 -22.33 -7.13
N LEU A 140 3.65 -23.29 -6.90
CA LEU A 140 3.18 -23.65 -5.56
C LEU A 140 4.27 -24.46 -4.85
N LEU A 141 4.80 -23.93 -3.75
CA LEU A 141 5.92 -24.55 -3.03
C LEU A 141 5.62 -25.99 -2.60
N GLN A 142 4.39 -26.28 -2.16
CA GLN A 142 3.97 -27.61 -1.75
C GLN A 142 3.99 -28.65 -2.89
N GLU A 143 4.03 -28.23 -4.15
CA GLU A 143 4.10 -29.13 -5.31
C GLU A 143 5.54 -29.45 -5.74
N LEU A 144 6.54 -28.83 -5.11
CA LEU A 144 7.96 -29.07 -5.43
C LEU A 144 8.56 -30.29 -4.73
N TYR A 145 7.77 -31.03 -3.96
CA TYR A 145 8.24 -32.19 -3.18
C TYR A 145 7.68 -33.50 -3.72
#